data_5f56be8e11953fcc62a8a38adff18937
#
_entry.id   5f56be8e11953fcc62a8a38adff18937
#
_cell.length_a   1.000
_cell.length_b   1.000
_cell.length_c   1.000
_cell.angle_alpha   90.00
_cell.angle_beta   90.00
_cell.angle_gamma   90.00
#
_symmetry.space_group_name_H-M   'P 1'
#
loop_
_entity.id
_entity.type
_entity.pdbx_description
1 polymer ?
#
loop_
_entity_poly.entity_id
_entity_poly.type
_entity_poly.pdbx_seq_one_letter_code
_entity_poly.pdbx_strand_id
1 'polypeptide(L)'
;MQTFHRSPFLTIHTEGALLPVDLLQRILAGDRDIEGLTPEDYHLSGEKVNEAINRAWNHLQGAWAAFQTSRGRLKEGDPGTTLTRERWLLPLFQELGYGRLQTAKAIE
;
A
#
# COMPACT_ATOMS: atom_id res chain seq x y z
N MET A 1 -13.36 -22.86 25.17
CA MET A 1 -12.01 -23.03 24.63
C MET A 1 -11.86 -22.21 23.36
N GLN A 2 -11.06 -21.20 23.39
CA GLN A 2 -10.85 -20.38 22.22
C GLN A 2 -9.89 -21.08 21.29
N THR A 3 -10.37 -21.33 20.06
CA THR A 3 -9.51 -21.81 19.00
C THR A 3 -8.77 -20.61 18.43
N PHE A 4 -7.49 -20.53 18.69
CA PHE A 4 -6.66 -19.54 18.03
C PHE A 4 -6.50 -19.94 16.57
N HIS A 5 -7.15 -19.21 15.68
CA HIS A 5 -6.90 -19.37 14.26
C HIS A 5 -5.53 -18.77 13.98
N ARG A 6 -4.55 -19.63 13.77
CA ARG A 6 -3.27 -19.17 13.23
C ARG A 6 -3.53 -18.65 11.83
N SER A 7 -3.20 -17.37 11.63
CA SER A 7 -3.18 -16.82 10.29
C SER A 7 -2.22 -17.65 9.43
N PRO A 8 -2.62 -18.08 8.22
CA PRO A 8 -1.69 -18.74 7.29
C PRO A 8 -0.64 -17.79 6.75
N PHE A 9 -0.74 -16.50 7.08
CA PHE A 9 0.15 -15.46 6.58
C PHE A 9 1.14 -15.07 7.67
N LEU A 10 2.43 -15.02 7.32
CA LEU A 10 3.50 -14.65 8.25
C LEU A 10 3.59 -13.16 8.49
N THR A 11 3.20 -12.36 7.50
CA THR A 11 3.39 -10.91 7.49
C THR A 11 2.09 -10.13 7.55
N ILE A 12 0.94 -10.80 7.54
CA ILE A 12 -0.37 -10.16 7.56
C ILE A 12 -1.06 -10.49 8.88
N HIS A 13 -1.41 -9.44 9.61
CA HIS A 13 -2.20 -9.53 10.82
C HIS A 13 -3.50 -8.75 10.62
N THR A 14 -4.64 -9.38 10.92
CA THR A 14 -5.95 -8.76 10.75
C THR A 14 -6.69 -8.71 12.08
N GLU A 15 -7.35 -7.58 12.33
CA GLU A 15 -8.20 -7.38 13.50
C GLU A 15 -9.52 -6.75 13.09
N GLY A 16 -10.57 -6.99 13.86
CA GLY A 16 -11.87 -6.36 13.67
C GLY A 16 -12.69 -6.89 12.51
N ALA A 17 -12.29 -7.99 11.90
CA ALA A 17 -13.00 -8.67 10.80
C ALA A 17 -13.28 -7.80 9.56
N LEU A 18 -12.58 -6.68 9.40
CA LEU A 18 -12.67 -5.85 8.19
C LEU A 18 -12.14 -6.60 6.98
N LEU A 19 -11.01 -7.30 7.15
CA LEU A 19 -10.43 -8.20 6.17
C LEU A 19 -10.31 -9.58 6.82
N PRO A 20 -11.36 -10.41 6.76
CA PRO A 20 -11.31 -11.73 7.40
C PRO A 20 -10.31 -12.66 6.73
N VAL A 21 -9.76 -13.59 7.50
CA VAL A 21 -8.72 -14.51 7.01
C VAL A 21 -9.22 -15.35 5.84
N ASP A 22 -10.48 -15.76 5.84
CA ASP A 22 -11.05 -16.54 4.73
C ASP A 22 -11.09 -15.73 3.42
N LEU A 23 -11.32 -14.43 3.46
CA LEU A 23 -11.19 -13.57 2.29
C LEU A 23 -9.75 -13.57 1.77
N LEU A 24 -8.78 -13.42 2.65
CA LEU A 24 -7.37 -13.45 2.27
C LEU A 24 -6.96 -14.80 1.68
N GLN A 25 -7.49 -15.90 2.22
CA GLN A 25 -7.25 -17.23 1.68
C GLN A 25 -7.84 -17.39 0.29
N ARG A 26 -9.03 -16.85 0.03
CA ARG A 26 -9.66 -16.86 -1.29
C ARG A 26 -8.84 -16.05 -2.30
N ILE A 27 -8.30 -14.91 -1.89
CA ILE A 27 -7.41 -14.11 -2.73
C ILE A 27 -6.16 -14.91 -3.10
N LEU A 28 -5.55 -15.56 -2.12
CA LEU A 28 -4.35 -16.39 -2.33
C LEU A 28 -4.63 -17.55 -3.28
N ALA A 29 -5.82 -18.14 -3.20
CA ALA A 29 -6.23 -19.24 -4.05
C ALA A 29 -6.65 -18.81 -5.46
N GLY A 30 -6.73 -17.51 -5.73
CA GLY A 30 -7.14 -16.99 -7.03
C GLY A 30 -8.62 -17.18 -7.34
N ASP A 31 -9.47 -17.05 -6.32
CA ASP A 31 -10.92 -17.20 -6.48
C ASP A 31 -11.47 -16.20 -7.47
N ARG A 32 -12.06 -16.70 -8.57
CA ARG A 32 -12.55 -15.87 -9.69
C ARG A 32 -13.77 -15.03 -9.34
N ASP A 33 -14.46 -15.33 -8.25
CA ASP A 33 -15.61 -14.55 -7.79
C ASP A 33 -15.18 -13.27 -7.08
N ILE A 34 -13.88 -13.10 -6.79
CA ILE A 34 -13.35 -11.89 -6.18
C ILE A 34 -12.84 -10.97 -7.28
N GLU A 35 -13.36 -9.73 -7.30
CA GLU A 35 -12.87 -8.70 -8.20
C GLU A 35 -11.50 -8.18 -7.73
N GLY A 36 -10.71 -7.71 -8.67
CA GLY A 36 -9.42 -7.10 -8.34
C GLY A 36 -8.25 -8.09 -8.33
N LEU A 37 -8.42 -9.30 -8.91
CA LEU A 37 -7.35 -10.30 -8.98
C LEU A 37 -6.76 -10.45 -10.38
N THR A 38 -7.29 -9.76 -11.38
CA THR A 38 -6.80 -9.87 -12.76
C THR A 38 -6.08 -8.59 -13.20
N PRO A 39 -5.14 -8.70 -14.16
CA PRO A 39 -4.46 -7.51 -14.68
C PRO A 39 -5.42 -6.46 -15.27
N GLU A 40 -6.52 -6.91 -15.87
CA GLU A 40 -7.51 -6.04 -16.50
C GLU A 40 -8.17 -5.11 -15.47
N ASP A 41 -8.35 -5.57 -14.24
CA ASP A 41 -8.93 -4.77 -13.16
C ASP A 41 -8.07 -3.54 -12.82
N TYR A 42 -6.78 -3.57 -13.17
CA TYR A 42 -5.83 -2.49 -12.90
C TYR A 42 -5.33 -1.82 -14.18
N HIS A 43 -5.98 -2.09 -15.31
CA HIS A 43 -5.59 -1.54 -16.62
C HIS A 43 -4.14 -1.85 -16.98
N LEU A 44 -3.64 -3.01 -16.57
CA LEU A 44 -2.29 -3.44 -16.88
C LEU A 44 -2.24 -4.04 -18.29
N SER A 45 -1.22 -3.66 -19.05
CA SER A 45 -0.98 -4.19 -20.39
C SER A 45 0.33 -4.96 -20.37
N GLY A 46 0.24 -6.28 -20.61
CA GLY A 46 1.42 -7.14 -20.69
C GLY A 46 2.13 -7.41 -19.36
N GLU A 47 1.52 -7.02 -18.23
CA GLU A 47 2.08 -7.22 -16.90
C GLU A 47 1.08 -7.98 -16.02
N LYS A 48 1.56 -8.96 -15.28
CA LYS A 48 0.75 -9.69 -14.32
C LYS A 48 0.59 -8.87 -13.04
N VAL A 49 -0.48 -9.14 -12.27
CA VAL A 49 -0.74 -8.42 -11.02
C VAL A 49 0.43 -8.54 -10.05
N ASN A 50 1.00 -9.74 -9.88
CA ASN A 50 2.13 -9.93 -8.98
C ASN A 50 3.39 -9.20 -9.44
N GLU A 51 3.57 -9.03 -10.74
CA GLU A 51 4.68 -8.24 -11.28
C GLU A 51 4.49 -6.75 -10.96
N ALA A 52 3.25 -6.25 -11.10
CA ALA A 52 2.92 -4.88 -10.75
C ALA A 52 3.10 -4.64 -9.25
N ILE A 53 2.69 -5.59 -8.41
CA ILE A 53 2.89 -5.51 -6.96
C ILE A 53 4.37 -5.43 -6.63
N ASN A 54 5.20 -6.27 -7.23
CA ASN A 54 6.64 -6.26 -6.99
C ASN A 54 7.28 -4.94 -7.43
N ARG A 55 6.85 -4.42 -8.57
CA ARG A 55 7.32 -3.12 -9.07
C ARG A 55 6.94 -2.00 -8.08
N ALA A 56 5.68 -1.95 -7.65
CA ALA A 56 5.21 -0.96 -6.69
C ALA A 56 5.95 -1.08 -5.36
N TRP A 57 6.15 -2.30 -4.88
CA TRP A 57 6.86 -2.57 -3.64
C TRP A 57 8.31 -2.06 -3.70
N ASN A 58 9.00 -2.33 -4.80
CA ASN A 58 10.37 -1.86 -4.98
C ASN A 58 10.45 -0.33 -5.00
N HIS A 59 9.50 0.33 -5.68
CA HIS A 59 9.41 1.78 -5.67
C HIS A 59 9.17 2.32 -4.25
N LEU A 60 8.28 1.69 -3.50
CA LEU A 60 7.96 2.11 -2.13
C LEU A 60 9.14 1.91 -1.18
N GLN A 61 9.90 0.85 -1.34
CA GLN A 61 11.12 0.64 -0.54
C GLN A 61 12.13 1.77 -0.78
N GLY A 62 12.32 2.17 -2.03
CA GLY A 62 13.20 3.28 -2.37
C GLY A 62 12.68 4.61 -1.82
N ALA A 63 11.38 4.87 -1.96
CA ALA A 63 10.75 6.08 -1.44
C ALA A 63 10.85 6.14 0.08
N TRP A 64 10.64 5.02 0.75
CA TRP A 64 10.75 4.95 2.21
C TRP A 64 12.18 5.24 2.69
N ALA A 65 13.18 4.66 2.04
CA ALA A 65 14.58 4.90 2.38
C ALA A 65 14.95 6.38 2.21
N ALA A 66 14.53 7.00 1.11
CA ALA A 66 14.75 8.41 0.86
C ALA A 66 14.02 9.29 1.89
N PHE A 67 12.79 8.93 2.24
CA PHE A 67 12.02 9.63 3.27
C PHE A 67 12.72 9.56 4.62
N GLN A 68 13.21 8.38 5.03
CA GLN A 68 13.92 8.22 6.30
C GLN A 68 15.19 9.08 6.35
N THR A 69 15.93 9.15 5.26
CA THR A 69 17.11 10.00 5.17
C THR A 69 16.75 11.47 5.33
N SER A 70 15.72 11.93 4.64
CA SER A 70 15.25 13.32 4.72
C SER A 70 14.70 13.64 6.10
N ARG A 71 13.99 12.70 6.72
CA ARG A 71 13.46 12.87 8.06
C ARG A 71 14.57 13.09 9.08
N GLY A 72 15.68 12.38 8.93
CA GLY A 72 16.85 12.58 9.81
C GLY A 72 17.53 13.93 9.67
N ARG A 73 17.21 14.68 8.61
CA ARG A 73 17.78 16.02 8.34
C ARG A 73 16.82 17.16 8.69
N LEU A 74 15.65 16.85 9.24
CA LEU A 74 14.69 17.88 9.64
C LEU A 74 15.30 18.77 10.71
N LYS A 75 15.00 20.07 10.61
CA LYS A 75 15.41 21.03 11.63
C LYS A 75 14.64 20.82 12.91
N GLU A 76 15.27 21.12 14.04
CA GLU A 76 14.61 21.08 15.33
C GLU A 76 13.37 21.97 15.31
N GLY A 77 12.26 21.43 15.80
CA GLY A 77 10.98 22.12 15.80
C GLY A 77 10.13 21.93 14.55
N ASP A 78 10.68 21.33 13.49
CA ASP A 78 9.91 21.03 12.29
C ASP A 78 9.13 19.70 12.52
N PRO A 79 7.79 19.71 12.47
CA PRO A 79 7.01 18.49 12.67
C PRO A 79 7.09 17.50 11.51
N GLY A 80 7.64 17.92 10.36
CA GLY A 80 7.80 17.04 9.20
C GLY A 80 6.52 16.77 8.42
N THR A 81 5.48 17.58 8.60
CA THR A 81 4.19 17.40 7.93
C THR A 81 4.32 17.48 6.41
N THR A 82 4.98 18.51 5.91
CA THR A 82 5.19 18.69 4.47
C THR A 82 6.05 17.58 3.89
N LEU A 83 7.13 17.24 4.57
CA LEU A 83 8.03 16.17 4.14
C LEU A 83 7.29 14.84 4.05
N THR A 84 6.50 14.49 5.09
CA THR A 84 5.76 13.25 5.14
C THR A 84 4.74 13.18 4.00
N ARG A 85 4.01 14.27 3.76
CA ARG A 85 3.04 14.32 2.67
C ARG A 85 3.71 14.15 1.32
N GLU A 86 4.72 14.93 1.02
CA GLU A 86 5.32 14.98 -0.31
C GLU A 86 6.23 13.80 -0.62
N ARG A 87 6.98 13.32 0.37
CA ARG A 87 7.98 12.29 0.15
C ARG A 87 7.52 10.88 0.48
N TRP A 88 6.41 10.76 1.19
CA TRP A 88 5.90 9.44 1.55
C TRP A 88 4.45 9.24 1.15
N LEU A 89 3.51 10.06 1.63
CA LEU A 89 2.09 9.81 1.40
C LEU A 89 1.70 9.91 -0.07
N LEU A 90 2.14 10.93 -0.78
CA LEU A 90 1.83 11.06 -2.21
C LEU A 90 2.41 9.92 -3.04
N PRO A 91 3.69 9.54 -2.88
CA PRO A 91 4.21 8.36 -3.57
C PRO A 91 3.49 7.07 -3.21
N LEU A 92 3.13 6.88 -1.92
CA LEU A 92 2.40 5.69 -1.47
C LEU A 92 1.05 5.58 -2.18
N PHE A 93 0.25 6.64 -2.17
CA PHE A 93 -1.06 6.60 -2.80
C PHE A 93 -0.97 6.48 -4.32
N GLN A 94 0.04 7.04 -4.94
CA GLN A 94 0.28 6.85 -6.37
C GLN A 94 0.55 5.38 -6.69
N GLU A 95 1.38 4.71 -5.91
CA GLU A 95 1.67 3.27 -6.12
C GLU A 95 0.45 2.39 -5.81
N LEU A 96 -0.45 2.83 -4.93
CA LEU A 96 -1.69 2.12 -4.65
C LEU A 96 -2.75 2.32 -5.75
N GLY A 97 -2.48 3.15 -6.75
CA GLY A 97 -3.36 3.30 -7.91
C GLY A 97 -4.32 4.48 -7.84
N TYR A 98 -4.16 5.38 -6.89
CA TYR A 98 -5.02 6.58 -6.81
C TYR A 98 -4.64 7.67 -7.80
N GLY A 99 -3.63 7.40 -8.64
CA GLY A 99 -3.13 8.38 -9.58
C GLY A 99 -2.32 9.48 -8.91
N ARG A 100 -2.07 10.55 -9.66
CA ARG A 100 -1.28 11.67 -9.16
C ARG A 100 -2.14 12.61 -8.33
N LEU A 101 -1.95 12.56 -7.02
CA LEU A 101 -2.67 13.42 -6.10
C LEU A 101 -2.02 14.79 -6.02
N GLN A 102 -2.86 15.81 -5.98
CA GLN A 102 -2.43 17.19 -5.80
C GLN A 102 -2.87 17.70 -4.45
N THR A 103 -2.05 18.56 -3.86
CA THR A 103 -2.43 19.25 -2.63
C THR A 103 -3.59 20.20 -2.94
N ALA A 104 -4.67 20.12 -2.14
CA ALA A 104 -5.80 21.02 -2.28
C ALA A 104 -5.33 22.46 -1.98
N LYS A 105 -5.70 23.39 -2.87
CA LYS A 105 -5.48 24.79 -2.62
C LYS A 105 -6.50 25.31 -1.64
N ALA A 106 -6.09 26.19 -0.75
CA ALA A 106 -7.03 26.88 0.13
C ALA A 106 -8.01 27.66 -0.73
N ILE A 107 -9.30 27.55 -0.41
CA ILE A 107 -10.34 28.34 -1.04
C ILE A 107 -10.37 29.69 -0.32
N GLU A 108 -10.08 30.73 -1.04
CA GLU A 108 -10.22 32.09 -0.53
C GLU A 108 -11.68 32.55 -0.59
#